data_2e8fe652a9cd8c9abdea262aee8cce22
#
_entry.id   2e8fe652a9cd8c9abdea262aee8cce22
#
_cell.length_a   1.000
_cell.length_b   1.000
_cell.length_c   1.000
_cell.angle_alpha   90.00
_cell.angle_beta   90.00
_cell.angle_gamma   90.00
#
_symmetry.space_group_name_H-M   'P 1'
#
loop_
_entity.id
_entity.type
_entity.pdbx_description
1 polymer ?
#
loop_
_entity_poly.entity_id
_entity_poly.type
_entity_poly.pdbx_seq_one_letter_code
_entity_poly.pdbx_strand_id
1 'polypeptide(L)'
;MALDNPNLKDVLGRIHTGQLQLPDFQRDWKWGDQGIRELIATVTLNYPLGVVMTLRTGGETSFRARPLSGVDGVDDVEPESLLLDGQQRLTSLYQSLYLNKPVETEDARKNPIKVWYYVDIAKAIGSAADRDDAIVSVRDHTRKVRVASGADVDLSDTAGEVAAGYFPLHIVFDIEQVHDWQRAFTEHDPAHAWPLWTAFETKVLHNIRTFLVPMINLGADTTPDAVCSVFERVNTGGVPLNVFELLTATYAGDREYEHENHGNRYDLRKTWAELKSALVLGQAVFGDPDSGVDDGMTSTDLLQAVALVRTWELKQARPSAAVSCKRRDLLNLPLHDFDRLAPLVRDAFIWVGEFLADQCIVTAADLPYRSQLIPLAAVRAILSDRTDEPGMRERITRWYWCGVLGEMYSGSTETRFARDVEQLVAWTDPSAPTPETVSESVFARNRLDSLSTRNSAAYKGIVALLVKQEATDWYFTADPLTAATLVQHAVDIRQIFPKRWLQNHNKDWVGPGNSIINKTPLSERAAKNIVGAPSRYLPILASESGTLDQWFDDVVATHLIDPALLRNDDFEAFYADRRSQLLTLVESAMGQGAFLRNATED
;
A
#
# COMPACT_ATOMS: atom_id res chain seq x y z
N MET A 1 -13.67 17.27 19.84
CA MET A 1 -12.25 17.60 19.69
C MET A 1 -11.90 18.69 20.69
N ALA A 2 -10.97 18.47 21.60
CA ALA A 2 -10.52 19.45 22.60
C ALA A 2 -8.99 19.59 22.53
N LEU A 3 -8.50 20.84 22.69
CA LEU A 3 -7.08 21.13 22.90
C LEU A 3 -6.84 21.18 24.40
N ASP A 4 -5.79 20.50 24.85
CA ASP A 4 -5.38 20.45 26.24
C ASP A 4 -3.85 20.53 26.31
N ASN A 5 -3.33 21.03 27.44
CA ASN A 5 -1.90 21.15 27.68
C ASN A 5 -1.56 20.59 29.08
N PRO A 6 -1.72 19.28 29.29
CA PRO A 6 -1.36 18.68 30.58
C PRO A 6 0.14 18.77 30.85
N ASN A 7 0.51 18.71 32.13
CA ASN A 7 1.91 18.63 32.52
C ASN A 7 2.52 17.30 32.08
N LEU A 8 3.78 17.30 31.64
CA LEU A 8 4.49 16.09 31.20
C LEU A 8 4.45 14.98 32.25
N LYS A 9 4.68 15.33 33.53
CA LYS A 9 4.61 14.37 34.64
C LYS A 9 3.26 13.63 34.69
N ASP A 10 2.16 14.36 34.50
CA ASP A 10 0.81 13.79 34.56
C ASP A 10 0.57 12.86 33.37
N VAL A 11 1.04 13.23 32.16
CA VAL A 11 0.96 12.37 30.98
C VAL A 11 1.75 11.08 31.18
N LEU A 12 2.97 11.16 31.69
CA LEU A 12 3.81 10.00 31.98
C LEU A 12 3.21 9.13 33.10
N GLY A 13 2.56 9.74 34.09
CA GLY A 13 1.81 9.04 35.13
C GLY A 13 0.63 8.25 34.59
N ARG A 14 -0.14 8.83 33.65
CA ARG A 14 -1.24 8.13 32.96
C ARG A 14 -0.75 6.95 32.11
N ILE A 15 0.43 7.07 31.50
CA ILE A 15 1.11 5.97 30.81
C ILE A 15 1.47 4.87 31.81
N HIS A 16 2.10 5.24 32.92
CA HIS A 16 2.54 4.31 33.96
C HIS A 16 1.39 3.49 34.59
N THR A 17 0.23 4.12 34.76
CA THR A 17 -0.98 3.48 35.34
C THR A 17 -1.85 2.76 34.30
N GLY A 18 -1.47 2.77 33.01
CA GLY A 18 -2.26 2.16 31.94
C GLY A 18 -3.50 2.94 31.51
N GLN A 19 -3.72 4.16 32.04
CA GLN A 19 -4.84 5.02 31.62
C GLN A 19 -4.67 5.57 30.20
N LEU A 20 -3.42 5.71 29.73
CA LEU A 20 -3.06 6.06 28.36
C LEU A 20 -2.25 4.92 27.76
N GLN A 21 -2.83 4.24 26.76
CA GLN A 21 -2.22 3.11 26.08
C GLN A 21 -2.17 3.36 24.57
N LEU A 22 -1.56 2.44 23.80
CA LEU A 22 -1.50 2.46 22.34
C LEU A 22 -2.64 1.61 21.78
N PRO A 23 -3.18 1.97 20.60
CA PRO A 23 -3.82 0.98 19.76
C PRO A 23 -2.80 -0.08 19.33
N ASP A 24 -3.21 -1.35 19.33
CA ASP A 24 -2.30 -2.49 19.14
C ASP A 24 -1.67 -2.52 17.73
N PHE A 25 -2.31 -1.90 16.73
CA PHE A 25 -1.81 -1.79 15.36
C PHE A 25 -0.65 -0.82 15.19
N GLN A 26 -0.34 0.02 16.16
CA GLN A 26 0.81 0.91 16.07
C GLN A 26 2.10 0.08 16.11
N ARG A 27 3.10 0.51 15.31
CA ARG A 27 4.42 -0.12 15.28
C ARG A 27 5.08 -0.12 16.65
N ASP A 28 6.01 -1.03 16.85
CA ASP A 28 6.84 -1.03 18.05
C ASP A 28 7.69 0.22 18.16
N TRP A 29 8.02 0.58 19.39
CA TRP A 29 8.92 1.69 19.66
C TRP A 29 10.32 1.36 19.17
N LYS A 30 10.90 2.24 18.34
CA LYS A 30 12.25 2.14 17.79
C LYS A 30 12.85 3.52 17.63
N TRP A 31 13.50 4.02 18.65
CA TRP A 31 14.23 5.27 18.59
C TRP A 31 15.69 5.05 18.97
N GLY A 32 16.63 5.64 18.21
CA GLY A 32 18.05 5.62 18.50
C GLY A 32 18.42 6.60 19.62
N ASP A 33 19.51 6.31 20.28
CA ASP A 33 20.06 7.08 21.40
C ASP A 33 20.15 8.59 21.11
N GLN A 34 20.62 8.96 19.92
CA GLN A 34 20.74 10.38 19.53
C GLN A 34 19.38 11.10 19.54
N GLY A 35 18.34 10.49 18.95
CA GLY A 35 17.00 11.07 18.93
C GLY A 35 16.41 11.25 20.34
N ILE A 36 16.68 10.32 21.25
CA ILE A 36 16.25 10.43 22.66
C ILE A 36 16.96 11.60 23.34
N ARG A 37 18.27 11.78 23.16
CA ARG A 37 19.04 12.90 23.71
C ARG A 37 18.53 14.25 23.20
N GLU A 38 18.32 14.38 21.89
CA GLU A 38 17.77 15.58 21.26
C GLU A 38 16.37 15.93 21.79
N LEU A 39 15.51 14.90 22.01
CA LEU A 39 14.19 15.11 22.60
C LEU A 39 14.27 15.59 24.05
N ILE A 40 15.13 14.99 24.87
CA ILE A 40 15.38 15.42 26.25
C ILE A 40 15.89 16.87 26.26
N ALA A 41 16.87 17.21 25.40
CA ALA A 41 17.37 18.58 25.27
C ALA A 41 16.25 19.57 24.92
N THR A 42 15.35 19.19 23.98
CA THR A 42 14.16 19.98 23.59
C THR A 42 13.28 20.29 24.82
N VAL A 43 12.98 19.28 25.65
CA VAL A 43 12.20 19.46 26.88
C VAL A 43 12.92 20.34 27.91
N THR A 44 14.23 20.15 28.10
CA THR A 44 15.04 20.97 29.00
C THR A 44 15.12 22.44 28.60
N LEU A 45 14.95 22.75 27.31
CA LEU A 45 14.89 24.10 26.75
C LEU A 45 13.48 24.70 26.75
N ASN A 46 12.47 23.92 27.15
CA ASN A 46 11.06 24.27 27.05
C ASN A 46 10.63 24.58 25.59
N TYR A 47 11.24 23.90 24.62
CA TYR A 47 10.87 24.00 23.22
C TYR A 47 9.72 23.02 22.88
N PRO A 48 8.84 23.35 21.93
CA PRO A 48 7.73 22.48 21.60
C PRO A 48 8.21 21.14 21.02
N LEU A 49 7.75 20.03 21.59
CA LEU A 49 8.04 18.66 21.11
C LEU A 49 7.10 18.18 19.99
N GLY A 50 6.23 19.09 19.49
CA GLY A 50 5.15 18.75 18.57
C GLY A 50 3.85 18.41 19.32
N VAL A 51 2.79 18.12 18.58
CA VAL A 51 1.47 17.81 19.14
C VAL A 51 1.35 16.31 19.40
N VAL A 52 0.74 15.95 20.50
CA VAL A 52 0.32 14.57 20.85
C VAL A 52 -1.16 14.44 20.55
N MET A 53 -1.60 13.30 20.04
CA MET A 53 -3.01 13.07 19.73
C MET A 53 -3.54 11.83 20.42
N THR A 54 -4.72 11.94 21.03
CA THR A 54 -5.38 10.84 21.72
C THR A 54 -6.83 10.68 21.27
N LEU A 55 -7.35 9.46 21.41
CA LEU A 55 -8.76 9.11 21.24
C LEU A 55 -9.31 8.60 22.56
N ARG A 56 -10.42 9.18 23.03
CA ARG A 56 -11.11 8.70 24.22
C ARG A 56 -11.79 7.37 23.93
N THR A 57 -11.64 6.40 24.83
CA THR A 57 -12.25 5.07 24.72
C THR A 57 -13.76 5.08 25.06
N GLY A 58 -14.47 3.98 24.75
CA GLY A 58 -15.89 3.82 25.08
C GLY A 58 -16.86 4.35 24.03
N GLY A 59 -16.39 4.68 22.81
CA GLY A 59 -17.23 5.06 21.68
C GLY A 59 -17.46 3.94 20.66
N GLU A 60 -18.02 4.29 19.51
CA GLU A 60 -18.25 3.36 18.39
C GLU A 60 -16.92 2.85 17.79
N THR A 61 -15.86 3.67 17.86
CA THR A 61 -14.51 3.28 17.41
C THR A 61 -13.80 2.56 18.55
N SER A 62 -13.80 1.24 18.52
CA SER A 62 -13.11 0.40 19.50
C SER A 62 -11.84 -0.17 18.86
N PHE A 63 -10.69 0.12 19.49
CA PHE A 63 -9.41 -0.49 19.14
C PHE A 63 -8.91 -1.29 20.32
N ARG A 64 -8.27 -2.42 20.04
CA ARG A 64 -7.53 -3.15 21.06
C ARG A 64 -6.40 -2.24 21.57
N ALA A 65 -6.30 -2.17 22.89
CA ALA A 65 -5.25 -1.43 23.57
C ALA A 65 -4.06 -2.33 23.87
N ARG A 66 -2.85 -1.73 23.88
CA ARG A 66 -1.65 -2.33 24.45
C ARG A 66 -0.82 -1.28 25.20
N PRO A 67 -0.06 -1.68 26.22
CA PRO A 67 0.81 -0.73 26.93
C PRO A 67 1.89 -0.14 26.02
N LEU A 68 2.41 1.03 26.40
CA LEU A 68 3.63 1.57 25.81
C LEU A 68 4.84 0.72 26.25
N SER A 69 5.88 0.68 25.44
CA SER A 69 7.10 -0.06 25.74
C SER A 69 7.73 0.40 27.07
N GLY A 70 8.00 -0.55 27.94
CA GLY A 70 8.55 -0.31 29.28
C GLY A 70 7.50 -0.19 30.40
N VAL A 71 6.22 -0.25 30.09
CA VAL A 71 5.14 -0.32 31.09
C VAL A 71 4.82 -1.78 31.38
N ASP A 72 4.87 -2.16 32.65
CA ASP A 72 4.61 -3.51 33.13
C ASP A 72 3.35 -3.55 34.04
N GLY A 73 2.64 -4.67 34.03
CA GLY A 73 1.56 -4.96 35.00
C GLY A 73 0.24 -4.20 34.80
N VAL A 74 -0.02 -3.73 33.56
CA VAL A 74 -1.24 -3.00 33.18
C VAL A 74 -2.04 -3.70 32.07
N ASP A 75 -1.78 -4.97 31.81
CA ASP A 75 -2.43 -5.72 30.74
C ASP A 75 -3.95 -5.82 30.90
N ASP A 76 -4.43 -5.84 32.14
CA ASP A 76 -5.86 -5.91 32.47
C ASP A 76 -6.50 -4.54 32.71
N VAL A 77 -5.76 -3.45 32.52
CA VAL A 77 -6.27 -2.09 32.73
C VAL A 77 -6.97 -1.59 31.45
N GLU A 78 -8.24 -1.26 31.56
CA GLU A 78 -8.95 -0.56 30.48
C GLU A 78 -8.49 0.90 30.40
N PRO A 79 -7.90 1.34 29.28
CA PRO A 79 -7.43 2.72 29.15
C PRO A 79 -8.58 3.72 29.02
N GLU A 80 -8.40 4.91 29.55
CA GLU A 80 -9.32 6.03 29.34
C GLU A 80 -9.15 6.64 27.94
N SER A 81 -7.93 6.54 27.39
CA SER A 81 -7.59 7.08 26.08
C SER A 81 -6.51 6.26 25.37
N LEU A 82 -6.56 6.24 24.06
CA LEU A 82 -5.55 5.65 23.19
C LEU A 82 -4.70 6.74 22.55
N LEU A 83 -3.39 6.55 22.57
CA LEU A 83 -2.41 7.45 21.98
C LEU A 83 -2.33 7.20 20.47
N LEU A 84 -2.82 8.14 19.66
CA LEU A 84 -2.86 8.03 18.21
C LEU A 84 -1.59 8.56 17.54
N ASP A 85 -1.02 9.65 18.04
CA ASP A 85 0.26 10.20 17.60
C ASP A 85 1.10 10.68 18.79
N GLY A 86 2.43 10.63 18.62
CA GLY A 86 3.40 10.98 19.65
C GLY A 86 3.97 9.78 20.40
N GLN A 87 3.66 8.55 19.99
CA GLN A 87 4.14 7.30 20.62
C GLN A 87 5.65 7.32 20.85
N GLN A 88 6.44 7.56 19.81
CA GLN A 88 7.91 7.50 19.90
C GLN A 88 8.44 8.51 20.93
N ARG A 89 7.91 9.72 20.92
CA ARG A 89 8.29 10.82 21.82
C ARG A 89 7.93 10.51 23.27
N LEU A 90 6.65 10.14 23.52
CA LEU A 90 6.19 9.86 24.88
C LEU A 90 6.82 8.61 25.48
N THR A 91 7.02 7.55 24.66
CA THR A 91 7.72 6.33 25.13
C THR A 91 9.18 6.64 25.52
N SER A 92 9.88 7.44 24.72
CA SER A 92 11.25 7.85 25.01
C SER A 92 11.35 8.67 26.30
N LEU A 93 10.45 9.66 26.49
CA LEU A 93 10.41 10.46 27.69
C LEU A 93 9.99 9.63 28.92
N TYR A 94 9.06 8.70 28.76
CA TYR A 94 8.65 7.80 29.83
C TYR A 94 9.82 6.92 30.30
N GLN A 95 10.51 6.28 29.37
CA GLN A 95 11.63 5.40 29.73
C GLN A 95 12.85 6.17 30.29
N SER A 96 13.13 7.37 29.79
CA SER A 96 14.33 8.13 30.19
C SER A 96 14.13 9.02 31.43
N LEU A 97 12.91 9.50 31.69
CA LEU A 97 12.63 10.47 32.76
C LEU A 97 11.78 9.92 33.90
N TYR A 98 11.05 8.82 33.68
CA TYR A 98 10.07 8.33 34.67
C TYR A 98 10.40 6.94 35.19
N LEU A 99 11.03 6.07 34.37
CA LEU A 99 11.41 4.73 34.80
C LEU A 99 12.79 4.70 35.45
N ASN A 100 12.90 3.98 36.57
CA ASN A 100 14.20 3.66 37.19
C ASN A 100 14.75 2.35 36.60
N LYS A 101 14.91 2.31 35.27
CA LYS A 101 15.49 1.19 34.50
C LYS A 101 16.32 1.75 33.34
N PRO A 102 17.37 1.02 32.89
CA PRO A 102 18.09 1.45 31.69
C PRO A 102 17.19 1.37 30.46
N VAL A 103 17.33 2.33 29.56
CA VAL A 103 16.60 2.38 28.29
C VAL A 103 17.24 1.44 27.28
N GLU A 104 16.48 0.54 26.70
CA GLU A 104 16.92 -0.34 25.62
C GLU A 104 16.71 0.37 24.27
N THR A 105 17.79 0.76 23.61
CA THR A 105 17.77 1.57 22.38
C THR A 105 18.84 1.10 21.40
N GLU A 106 19.09 1.86 20.34
CA GLU A 106 20.11 1.57 19.31
C GLU A 106 21.14 2.72 19.24
N ASP A 107 22.41 2.35 19.01
CA ASP A 107 23.45 3.32 18.71
C ASP A 107 23.37 3.83 17.24
N ALA A 108 24.26 4.75 16.86
CA ALA A 108 24.32 5.30 15.50
C ALA A 108 24.59 4.24 14.40
N ARG A 109 25.07 3.06 14.79
CA ARG A 109 25.29 1.91 13.88
C ARG A 109 24.17 0.87 13.93
N LYS A 110 23.06 1.20 14.60
CA LYS A 110 21.89 0.33 14.83
C LYS A 110 22.19 -0.91 15.66
N ASN A 111 23.25 -0.91 16.46
CA ASN A 111 23.47 -1.97 17.42
C ASN A 111 22.60 -1.75 18.66
N PRO A 112 21.98 -2.80 19.23
CA PRO A 112 21.19 -2.68 20.45
C PRO A 112 22.09 -2.32 21.64
N ILE A 113 21.61 -1.38 22.46
CA ILE A 113 22.31 -0.88 23.64
C ILE A 113 21.35 -0.66 24.79
N LYS A 114 21.87 -0.74 26.03
CA LYS A 114 21.18 -0.35 27.26
C LYS A 114 21.91 0.83 27.86
N VAL A 115 21.19 1.95 28.06
CA VAL A 115 21.80 3.21 28.50
C VAL A 115 20.98 3.88 29.60
N TRP A 116 21.67 4.65 30.45
CA TRP A 116 21.08 5.60 31.36
C TRP A 116 21.34 7.02 30.87
N TYR A 117 20.37 7.92 31.09
CA TYR A 117 20.49 9.31 30.66
C TYR A 117 20.80 10.22 31.84
N TYR A 118 21.80 11.09 31.64
CA TYR A 118 22.28 12.04 32.61
C TYR A 118 22.34 13.44 31.98
N VAL A 119 22.36 14.48 32.85
CA VAL A 119 22.68 15.86 32.45
C VAL A 119 24.01 16.24 33.05
N ASP A 120 24.97 16.64 32.22
CA ASP A 120 26.18 17.35 32.63
C ASP A 120 25.78 18.78 33.07
N ILE A 121 25.78 19.01 34.39
CA ILE A 121 25.29 20.27 35.00
C ILE A 121 26.07 21.47 34.45
N ALA A 122 27.40 21.36 34.37
CA ALA A 122 28.24 22.47 33.96
C ALA A 122 27.96 22.91 32.52
N LYS A 123 27.77 21.97 31.61
CA LYS A 123 27.40 22.26 30.22
C LYS A 123 25.96 22.76 30.12
N ALA A 124 25.03 22.14 30.85
CA ALA A 124 23.61 22.45 30.75
C ALA A 124 23.24 23.89 31.17
N ILE A 125 24.00 24.50 32.08
CA ILE A 125 23.78 25.89 32.48
C ILE A 125 24.39 26.93 31.51
N GLY A 126 25.19 26.47 30.54
CA GLY A 126 25.79 27.27 29.47
C GLY A 126 24.77 27.85 28.48
N SER A 127 25.14 27.90 27.22
CA SER A 127 24.24 28.38 26.16
C SER A 127 23.19 27.33 25.77
N ALA A 128 22.09 27.74 25.11
CA ALA A 128 21.11 26.82 24.57
C ALA A 128 21.71 25.88 23.50
N ALA A 129 22.73 26.34 22.78
CA ALA A 129 23.44 25.54 21.78
C ALA A 129 24.23 24.37 22.38
N ASP A 130 24.63 24.49 23.66
CA ASP A 130 25.38 23.43 24.35
C ASP A 130 24.49 22.37 24.97
N ARG A 131 23.16 22.52 24.88
CA ARG A 131 22.21 21.68 25.58
C ARG A 131 22.18 20.22 25.06
N ASP A 132 22.32 20.02 23.74
CA ASP A 132 22.36 18.68 23.15
C ASP A 132 23.61 17.92 23.65
N ASP A 133 24.75 18.61 23.77
CA ASP A 133 26.00 18.03 24.29
C ASP A 133 25.98 17.83 25.81
N ALA A 134 25.05 18.48 26.52
CA ALA A 134 24.88 18.31 27.95
C ALA A 134 24.06 17.07 28.32
N ILE A 135 23.27 16.55 27.40
CA ILE A 135 22.53 15.29 27.62
C ILE A 135 23.41 14.12 27.23
N VAL A 136 23.75 13.29 28.20
CA VAL A 136 24.72 12.21 28.07
C VAL A 136 24.05 10.86 28.29
N SER A 137 24.28 9.92 27.38
CA SER A 137 23.90 8.53 27.55
C SER A 137 25.09 7.69 27.99
N VAL A 138 24.91 6.90 29.04
CA VAL A 138 25.96 6.07 29.63
C VAL A 138 25.55 4.61 29.59
N ARG A 139 26.44 3.74 29.07
CA ARG A 139 26.17 2.31 28.94
C ARG A 139 25.92 1.66 30.30
N ASP A 140 24.84 0.90 30.43
CA ASP A 140 24.44 0.25 31.68
C ASP A 140 25.51 -0.67 32.27
N HIS A 141 26.19 -1.46 31.43
CA HIS A 141 27.19 -2.44 31.88
C HIS A 141 28.52 -1.82 32.37
N THR A 142 28.82 -0.57 32.01
CA THR A 142 30.05 0.11 32.47
C THR A 142 29.76 1.19 33.49
N ARG A 143 28.63 1.90 33.33
CA ARG A 143 28.25 3.08 34.13
C ARG A 143 29.35 4.14 34.22
N LYS A 144 30.27 4.22 33.25
CA LYS A 144 31.42 5.13 33.28
C LYS A 144 31.30 6.21 32.23
N VAL A 145 31.69 7.41 32.62
CA VAL A 145 31.81 8.58 31.76
C VAL A 145 33.21 9.14 31.84
N ARG A 146 33.75 9.61 30.70
CA ARG A 146 35.04 10.29 30.69
C ARG A 146 34.82 11.79 30.91
N VAL A 147 35.28 12.28 32.05
CA VAL A 147 35.16 13.71 32.40
C VAL A 147 36.26 14.55 31.75
N ALA A 148 36.15 15.89 31.79
CA ALA A 148 37.07 16.83 31.13
C ALA A 148 38.54 16.68 31.56
N SER A 149 38.82 16.21 32.79
CA SER A 149 40.15 15.88 33.26
C SER A 149 40.81 14.68 32.60
N GLY A 150 40.04 13.92 31.77
CA GLY A 150 40.49 12.69 31.12
C GLY A 150 40.34 11.45 32.01
N ALA A 151 39.83 11.57 33.22
CA ALA A 151 39.54 10.42 34.09
C ALA A 151 38.20 9.77 33.76
N ASP A 152 38.09 8.45 33.93
CA ASP A 152 36.82 7.73 33.88
C ASP A 152 36.21 7.74 35.28
N VAL A 153 35.00 8.27 35.42
CA VAL A 153 34.21 8.28 36.66
C VAL A 153 33.05 7.30 36.53
N ASP A 154 32.85 6.55 37.61
CA ASP A 154 31.74 5.57 37.71
C ASP A 154 30.48 6.31 38.19
N LEU A 155 29.39 6.21 37.46
CA LEU A 155 28.06 6.80 37.74
C LEU A 155 27.08 5.76 38.27
N SER A 156 27.55 4.66 38.85
CA SER A 156 26.68 3.59 39.38
C SER A 156 26.04 3.96 40.73
N ASP A 157 26.58 4.98 41.39
CA ASP A 157 26.05 5.50 42.65
C ASP A 157 26.06 7.04 42.71
N THR A 158 25.35 7.61 43.68
CA THR A 158 25.21 9.05 43.88
C THR A 158 26.57 9.73 44.12
N ALA A 159 27.52 9.06 44.75
CA ALA A 159 28.84 9.66 45.04
C ALA A 159 29.63 9.92 43.76
N GLY A 160 29.63 8.98 42.83
CA GLY A 160 30.24 9.14 41.52
C GLY A 160 29.51 10.15 40.64
N GLU A 161 28.17 10.13 40.64
CA GLU A 161 27.34 11.09 39.91
C GLU A 161 27.65 12.54 40.35
N VAL A 162 27.67 12.76 41.67
CA VAL A 162 27.97 14.03 42.29
C VAL A 162 29.39 14.48 41.99
N ALA A 163 30.39 13.61 42.15
CA ALA A 163 31.78 13.92 41.86
C ALA A 163 32.02 14.30 40.39
N ALA A 164 31.25 13.71 39.48
CA ALA A 164 31.30 14.02 38.05
C ALA A 164 30.45 15.24 37.66
N GLY A 165 29.50 15.67 38.51
CA GLY A 165 28.52 16.71 38.17
C GLY A 165 27.46 16.27 37.16
N TYR A 166 27.12 14.99 37.15
CA TYR A 166 26.15 14.39 36.22
C TYR A 166 24.85 14.00 36.94
N PHE A 167 23.78 14.77 36.68
CA PHE A 167 22.47 14.53 37.31
C PHE A 167 21.72 13.43 36.60
N PRO A 168 21.25 12.35 37.28
CA PRO A 168 20.51 11.28 36.69
C PRO A 168 19.06 11.68 36.36
N LEU A 169 18.65 11.57 35.09
CA LEU A 169 17.36 12.08 34.62
C LEU A 169 16.16 11.29 35.15
N HIS A 170 16.31 10.01 35.44
CA HIS A 170 15.22 9.14 35.90
C HIS A 170 14.63 9.53 37.27
N ILE A 171 15.36 10.36 38.08
CA ILE A 171 14.85 10.84 39.37
C ILE A 171 14.15 12.21 39.26
N VAL A 172 14.10 12.85 38.07
CA VAL A 172 13.68 14.25 37.90
C VAL A 172 12.29 14.58 38.46
N PHE A 173 11.38 13.59 38.47
CA PHE A 173 10.03 13.72 39.00
C PHE A 173 9.86 13.19 40.42
N ASP A 174 10.88 12.61 41.02
CA ASP A 174 10.91 12.17 42.42
C ASP A 174 11.57 13.26 43.29
N ILE A 175 10.74 14.00 44.03
CA ILE A 175 11.17 15.14 44.78
C ILE A 175 12.13 14.75 45.92
N GLU A 176 11.93 13.59 46.54
CA GLU A 176 12.75 13.10 47.65
C GLU A 176 14.16 12.75 47.14
N GLN A 177 14.25 11.97 46.08
CA GLN A 177 15.52 11.60 45.46
C GLN A 177 16.28 12.80 44.94
N VAL A 178 15.58 13.76 44.34
CA VAL A 178 16.22 15.01 43.90
C VAL A 178 16.80 15.82 45.07
N HIS A 179 16.09 15.93 46.20
CA HIS A 179 16.59 16.63 47.42
C HIS A 179 17.79 15.91 48.04
N ASP A 180 17.77 14.58 48.09
CA ASP A 180 18.91 13.81 48.56
C ASP A 180 20.14 13.97 47.67
N TRP A 181 19.94 13.91 46.37
CA TRP A 181 21.00 14.16 45.38
C TRP A 181 21.56 15.61 45.47
N GLN A 182 20.67 16.60 45.59
CA GLN A 182 21.05 18.01 45.82
C GLN A 182 21.89 18.16 47.05
N ARG A 183 21.51 17.56 48.18
CA ARG A 183 22.24 17.60 49.45
C ARG A 183 23.65 17.04 49.22
N ALA A 184 23.77 15.85 48.67
CA ALA A 184 25.05 15.21 48.39
C ALA A 184 25.94 16.10 47.46
N PHE A 185 25.33 16.73 46.43
CA PHE A 185 26.04 17.62 45.52
C PHE A 185 26.58 18.89 46.21
N THR A 186 25.77 19.49 47.08
CA THR A 186 26.17 20.70 47.82
C THR A 186 27.16 20.39 48.95
N GLU A 187 27.11 19.21 49.54
CA GLU A 187 28.07 18.75 50.56
C GLU A 187 29.44 18.39 49.94
N HIS A 188 29.45 17.92 48.67
CA HIS A 188 30.67 17.56 47.95
C HIS A 188 31.55 18.76 47.64
N ASP A 189 30.98 19.90 47.20
CA ASP A 189 31.68 21.14 46.91
C ASP A 189 30.93 22.34 47.53
N PRO A 190 31.05 22.57 48.85
CA PRO A 190 30.29 23.63 49.52
C PRO A 190 30.57 25.05 49.03
N ALA A 191 31.73 25.25 48.38
CA ALA A 191 32.13 26.56 47.91
C ALA A 191 31.47 26.96 46.57
N HIS A 192 31.25 26.00 45.67
CA HIS A 192 30.83 26.29 44.29
C HIS A 192 29.52 25.60 43.89
N ALA A 193 29.09 24.54 44.59
CA ALA A 193 27.96 23.74 44.18
C ALA A 193 26.61 24.47 44.23
N TRP A 194 26.38 25.32 45.23
CA TRP A 194 25.12 26.02 45.40
C TRP A 194 24.72 26.94 44.23
N PRO A 195 25.60 27.83 43.72
CA PRO A 195 25.27 28.63 42.54
C PRO A 195 25.02 27.77 41.28
N LEU A 196 25.81 26.70 41.09
CA LEU A 196 25.64 25.77 39.97
C LEU A 196 24.29 25.07 40.07
N TRP A 197 23.93 24.55 41.23
CA TRP A 197 22.64 23.90 41.46
C TRP A 197 21.47 24.84 41.19
N THR A 198 21.49 26.05 41.75
CA THR A 198 20.43 27.04 41.56
C THR A 198 20.23 27.39 40.08
N ALA A 199 21.33 27.55 39.34
CA ALA A 199 21.26 27.78 37.90
C ALA A 199 20.71 26.56 37.15
N PHE A 200 21.14 25.36 37.51
CA PHE A 200 20.68 24.10 36.93
C PHE A 200 19.18 23.84 37.22
N GLU A 201 18.75 24.00 38.46
CA GLU A 201 17.36 23.87 38.85
C GLU A 201 16.46 24.83 38.06
N THR A 202 16.86 26.11 37.96
CA THR A 202 16.07 27.12 37.26
C THR A 202 16.02 26.91 35.75
N LYS A 203 17.15 26.57 35.11
CA LYS A 203 17.27 26.50 33.64
C LYS A 203 16.91 25.13 33.06
N VAL A 204 16.95 24.07 33.87
CA VAL A 204 16.80 22.70 33.40
C VAL A 204 15.67 21.98 34.12
N LEU A 205 15.77 21.75 35.43
CA LEU A 205 14.79 20.94 36.17
C LEU A 205 13.43 21.60 36.20
N HIS A 206 13.36 22.93 36.37
CA HIS A 206 12.11 23.68 36.31
C HIS A 206 11.41 23.48 34.97
N ASN A 207 12.13 23.58 33.85
CA ASN A 207 11.57 23.40 32.51
C ASN A 207 11.01 21.99 32.33
N ILE A 208 11.72 20.95 32.76
CA ILE A 208 11.21 19.55 32.66
C ILE A 208 9.94 19.37 33.49
N ARG A 209 9.94 19.85 34.75
CA ARG A 209 8.84 19.66 35.70
C ARG A 209 7.59 20.47 35.37
N THR A 210 7.75 21.61 34.70
CA THR A 210 6.63 22.46 34.27
C THR A 210 6.29 22.32 32.79
N PHE A 211 6.94 21.39 32.07
CA PHE A 211 6.73 21.18 30.65
C PHE A 211 5.28 20.81 30.34
N LEU A 212 4.66 21.56 29.44
CA LEU A 212 3.30 21.29 28.97
C LEU A 212 3.33 20.55 27.64
N VAL A 213 2.60 19.47 27.56
CA VAL A 213 2.46 18.64 26.36
C VAL A 213 1.25 19.10 25.56
N PRO A 214 1.41 19.71 24.38
CA PRO A 214 0.26 20.06 23.53
C PRO A 214 -0.47 18.79 23.09
N MET A 215 -1.73 18.63 23.53
CA MET A 215 -2.53 17.44 23.21
C MET A 215 -3.82 17.80 22.48
N ILE A 216 -4.12 17.03 21.44
CA ILE A 216 -5.42 17.03 20.77
C ILE A 216 -6.18 15.78 21.22
N ASN A 217 -7.27 15.99 21.93
CA ASN A 217 -8.11 14.90 22.42
C ASN A 217 -9.33 14.73 21.50
N LEU A 218 -9.41 13.60 20.80
CA LEU A 218 -10.59 13.18 20.07
C LEU A 218 -11.60 12.58 21.03
N GLY A 219 -12.87 12.96 20.91
CA GLY A 219 -13.94 12.43 21.75
C GLY A 219 -14.28 10.97 21.40
N ALA A 220 -14.96 10.28 22.31
CA ALA A 220 -15.46 8.93 22.08
C ALA A 220 -16.48 8.85 20.91
N ASP A 221 -17.12 9.97 20.58
CA ASP A 221 -18.05 10.14 19.46
C ASP A 221 -17.38 10.35 18.10
N THR A 222 -16.03 10.29 18.03
CA THR A 222 -15.28 10.44 16.79
C THR A 222 -15.46 9.21 15.90
N THR A 223 -15.97 9.42 14.68
CA THR A 223 -16.23 8.33 13.73
C THR A 223 -14.93 7.68 13.23
N PRO A 224 -14.94 6.39 12.86
CA PRO A 224 -13.78 5.70 12.28
C PRO A 224 -13.14 6.43 11.10
N ASP A 225 -13.95 7.02 10.23
CA ASP A 225 -13.49 7.82 9.09
C ASP A 225 -12.72 9.08 9.51
N ALA A 226 -13.21 9.78 10.54
CA ALA A 226 -12.52 10.94 11.08
C ALA A 226 -11.18 10.55 11.74
N VAL A 227 -11.14 9.46 12.50
CA VAL A 227 -9.91 8.92 13.10
C VAL A 227 -8.89 8.59 12.00
N CYS A 228 -9.32 7.88 10.95
CA CYS A 228 -8.47 7.52 9.83
C CYS A 228 -7.92 8.74 9.08
N SER A 229 -8.78 9.76 8.81
CA SER A 229 -8.37 11.00 8.14
C SER A 229 -7.33 11.79 8.93
N VAL A 230 -7.44 11.75 10.25
CA VAL A 230 -6.47 12.36 11.15
C VAL A 230 -5.14 11.61 11.10
N PHE A 231 -5.14 10.28 11.15
CA PHE A 231 -3.94 9.47 11.06
C PHE A 231 -3.15 9.72 9.77
N GLU A 232 -3.84 9.80 8.62
CA GLU A 232 -3.18 10.06 7.34
C GLU A 232 -2.49 11.42 7.26
N ARG A 233 -3.09 12.44 7.88
CA ARG A 233 -2.56 13.80 7.86
C ARG A 233 -1.40 14.02 8.83
N VAL A 234 -1.36 13.29 9.92
CA VAL A 234 -0.38 13.48 10.99
C VAL A 234 0.85 12.60 10.77
N ASN A 235 0.71 11.41 10.18
CA ASN A 235 1.81 10.49 9.91
C ASN A 235 2.63 10.86 8.66
N THR A 236 3.23 12.05 8.62
CA THR A 236 4.06 12.51 7.50
C THR A 236 5.42 11.82 7.37
N GLY A 237 5.78 10.88 8.25
CA GLY A 237 7.08 10.17 8.25
C GLY A 237 7.01 8.68 8.61
N GLY A 238 5.80 8.10 8.73
CA GLY A 238 5.59 6.69 9.05
C GLY A 238 4.93 5.90 7.91
N VAL A 239 4.70 4.59 8.12
CA VAL A 239 3.85 3.79 7.23
C VAL A 239 2.44 4.39 7.29
N PRO A 240 1.85 4.82 6.16
CA PRO A 240 0.51 5.37 6.18
C PRO A 240 -0.46 4.29 6.66
N LEU A 241 -1.27 4.64 7.65
CA LEU A 241 -2.33 3.76 8.15
C LEU A 241 -3.43 3.71 7.08
N ASN A 242 -3.49 2.64 6.33
CA ASN A 242 -4.53 2.45 5.33
C ASN A 242 -5.83 1.87 5.97
N VAL A 243 -6.89 1.82 5.19
CA VAL A 243 -8.20 1.29 5.64
C VAL A 243 -8.09 -0.15 6.16
N PHE A 244 -7.25 -0.98 5.55
CA PHE A 244 -7.06 -2.37 5.94
C PHE A 244 -6.44 -2.49 7.34
N GLU A 245 -5.43 -1.66 7.65
CA GLU A 245 -4.80 -1.64 8.97
C GLU A 245 -5.79 -1.22 10.06
N LEU A 246 -6.65 -0.25 9.74
CA LEU A 246 -7.67 0.21 10.68
C LEU A 246 -8.73 -0.86 10.94
N LEU A 247 -9.22 -1.54 9.89
CA LEU A 247 -10.15 -2.66 10.04
C LEU A 247 -9.51 -3.84 10.76
N THR A 248 -8.22 -4.10 10.54
CA THR A 248 -7.48 -5.12 11.29
C THR A 248 -7.58 -4.87 12.79
N ALA A 249 -7.37 -3.63 13.21
CA ALA A 249 -7.46 -3.26 14.62
C ALA A 249 -8.90 -3.29 15.16
N THR A 250 -9.86 -2.86 14.34
CA THR A 250 -11.28 -2.87 14.70
C THR A 250 -11.78 -4.31 14.88
N TYR A 251 -11.48 -5.21 13.95
CA TYR A 251 -11.90 -6.61 14.01
C TYR A 251 -11.21 -7.39 15.13
N ALA A 252 -9.93 -7.10 15.41
CA ALA A 252 -9.22 -7.69 16.55
C ALA A 252 -9.77 -7.25 17.92
N GLY A 253 -10.47 -6.10 17.97
CA GLY A 253 -11.14 -5.55 19.16
C GLY A 253 -12.62 -5.92 19.28
N ASP A 254 -13.17 -6.73 18.36
CA ASP A 254 -14.58 -7.13 18.36
C ASP A 254 -14.85 -8.12 19.50
N ARG A 255 -15.52 -7.64 20.54
CA ARG A 255 -15.82 -8.43 21.75
C ARG A 255 -16.91 -9.49 21.52
N GLU A 256 -17.84 -9.24 20.61
CA GLU A 256 -18.91 -10.20 20.28
C GLU A 256 -18.30 -11.41 19.60
N TYR A 257 -17.46 -11.20 18.59
CA TYR A 257 -16.71 -12.26 17.93
C TYR A 257 -15.80 -13.04 18.90
N GLU A 258 -15.05 -12.34 19.77
CA GLU A 258 -14.18 -12.97 20.77
C GLU A 258 -14.97 -13.87 21.72
N HIS A 259 -16.15 -13.42 22.18
CA HIS A 259 -17.02 -14.20 23.04
C HIS A 259 -17.59 -15.44 22.34
N GLU A 260 -18.06 -15.30 21.09
CA GLU A 260 -18.61 -16.41 20.30
C GLU A 260 -17.55 -17.45 19.92
N ASN A 261 -16.29 -17.03 19.75
CA ASN A 261 -15.18 -17.88 19.34
C ASN A 261 -14.27 -18.30 20.50
N HIS A 262 -14.83 -18.44 21.71
CA HIS A 262 -14.13 -18.98 22.90
C HIS A 262 -12.85 -18.23 23.28
N GLY A 263 -12.84 -16.91 23.14
CA GLY A 263 -11.68 -16.05 23.42
C GLY A 263 -10.70 -15.91 22.25
N ASN A 264 -10.97 -16.55 21.10
CA ASN A 264 -10.17 -16.33 19.91
C ASN A 264 -10.59 -15.03 19.21
N ARG A 265 -9.63 -14.24 18.82
CA ARG A 265 -9.81 -12.95 18.15
C ARG A 265 -9.72 -13.10 16.64
N TYR A 266 -10.41 -12.22 15.93
CA TYR A 266 -10.33 -12.19 14.48
C TYR A 266 -8.99 -11.62 14.01
N ASP A 267 -8.31 -12.34 13.13
CA ASP A 267 -7.03 -11.90 12.52
C ASP A 267 -7.22 -11.65 11.02
N LEU A 268 -7.54 -10.41 10.68
CA LEU A 268 -7.77 -10.00 9.29
C LEU A 268 -6.50 -10.16 8.43
N ARG A 269 -5.30 -9.97 8.99
CA ARG A 269 -4.04 -10.15 8.26
C ARG A 269 -3.81 -11.60 7.89
N LYS A 270 -4.08 -12.51 8.81
CA LYS A 270 -4.00 -13.96 8.56
C LYS A 270 -5.02 -14.37 7.51
N THR A 271 -6.27 -13.94 7.64
CA THR A 271 -7.33 -14.21 6.65
C THR A 271 -6.94 -13.70 5.26
N TRP A 272 -6.40 -12.48 5.17
CA TRP A 272 -5.91 -11.92 3.90
C TRP A 272 -4.74 -12.73 3.32
N ALA A 273 -3.75 -13.10 4.14
CA ALA A 273 -2.59 -13.87 3.70
C ALA A 273 -2.99 -15.25 3.14
N GLU A 274 -3.90 -15.95 3.82
CA GLU A 274 -4.43 -17.25 3.38
C GLU A 274 -5.20 -17.11 2.06
N LEU A 275 -6.06 -16.11 1.94
CA LEU A 275 -6.83 -15.82 0.73
C LEU A 275 -5.90 -15.48 -0.44
N LYS A 276 -4.97 -14.54 -0.25
CA LYS A 276 -4.00 -14.14 -1.27
C LYS A 276 -3.16 -15.33 -1.74
N SER A 277 -2.67 -16.15 -0.82
CA SER A 277 -1.91 -17.36 -1.16
C SER A 277 -2.71 -18.32 -2.01
N ALA A 278 -3.98 -18.53 -1.70
CA ALA A 278 -4.86 -19.41 -2.49
C ALA A 278 -5.09 -18.88 -3.92
N LEU A 279 -5.25 -17.57 -4.09
CA LEU A 279 -5.41 -16.94 -5.39
C LEU A 279 -4.14 -17.01 -6.24
N VAL A 280 -2.99 -16.67 -5.66
CA VAL A 280 -1.72 -16.58 -6.39
C VAL A 280 -1.22 -17.97 -6.80
N LEU A 281 -1.37 -19.00 -5.95
CA LEU A 281 -1.01 -20.39 -6.30
C LEU A 281 -1.81 -20.94 -7.49
N GLY A 282 -3.02 -20.47 -7.68
CA GLY A 282 -3.88 -20.92 -8.81
C GLY A 282 -3.68 -20.08 -10.07
N GLN A 283 -3.31 -18.80 -9.96
CA GLN A 283 -3.44 -17.86 -11.07
C GLN A 283 -2.44 -16.69 -10.98
N ALA A 284 -1.48 -16.64 -11.90
CA ALA A 284 -0.43 -15.63 -11.95
C ALA A 284 -0.94 -14.19 -12.23
N VAL A 285 -2.19 -14.04 -12.63
CA VAL A 285 -2.81 -12.72 -12.84
C VAL A 285 -3.02 -11.95 -11.52
N PHE A 286 -3.06 -12.64 -10.38
CA PHE A 286 -3.19 -12.03 -9.06
C PHE A 286 -1.85 -11.71 -8.37
N GLY A 287 -0.73 -12.01 -9.01
CA GLY A 287 0.62 -11.74 -8.54
C GLY A 287 1.54 -12.94 -8.67
N ASP A 288 2.82 -12.70 -8.41
CA ASP A 288 3.86 -13.73 -8.38
C ASP A 288 4.23 -13.99 -6.91
N PRO A 289 4.06 -15.22 -6.40
CA PRO A 289 4.38 -15.55 -5.02
C PRO A 289 5.86 -15.33 -4.68
N ASP A 290 6.75 -15.40 -5.69
CA ASP A 290 8.20 -15.32 -5.51
C ASP A 290 8.76 -13.90 -5.75
N SER A 291 7.96 -12.96 -6.30
CA SER A 291 8.47 -11.63 -6.69
C SER A 291 8.77 -10.70 -5.52
N GLY A 292 8.19 -10.95 -4.35
CA GLY A 292 8.27 -10.03 -3.20
C GLY A 292 7.67 -8.64 -3.45
N VAL A 293 7.10 -8.41 -4.62
CA VAL A 293 6.45 -7.15 -5.05
C VAL A 293 4.94 -7.35 -5.07
N ASP A 294 4.21 -6.38 -4.55
CA ASP A 294 2.75 -6.42 -4.43
C ASP A 294 2.08 -5.98 -5.76
N ASP A 295 2.46 -6.63 -6.86
CA ASP A 295 2.06 -6.24 -8.23
C ASP A 295 0.64 -6.65 -8.61
N GLY A 296 0.03 -7.55 -7.83
CA GLY A 296 -1.28 -8.11 -8.11
C GLY A 296 -2.41 -7.48 -7.29
N MET A 297 -3.31 -8.33 -6.82
CA MET A 297 -4.44 -7.97 -5.98
C MET A 297 -3.99 -7.49 -4.60
N THR A 298 -4.60 -6.41 -4.09
CA THR A 298 -4.35 -5.85 -2.76
C THR A 298 -5.48 -6.18 -1.78
N SER A 299 -5.19 -6.05 -0.47
CA SER A 299 -6.20 -6.18 0.58
C SER A 299 -7.36 -5.17 0.43
N THR A 300 -7.09 -3.99 -0.12
CA THR A 300 -8.12 -2.98 -0.40
C THR A 300 -9.07 -3.44 -1.52
N ASP A 301 -8.56 -4.13 -2.54
CA ASP A 301 -9.40 -4.65 -3.64
C ASP A 301 -10.41 -5.68 -3.10
N LEU A 302 -9.98 -6.55 -2.17
CA LEU A 302 -10.87 -7.49 -1.46
C LEU A 302 -11.95 -6.75 -0.67
N LEU A 303 -11.55 -5.79 0.15
CA LEU A 303 -12.48 -5.02 0.98
C LEU A 303 -13.50 -4.27 0.12
N GLN A 304 -13.08 -3.68 -1.00
CA GLN A 304 -13.98 -2.99 -1.92
C GLN A 304 -14.98 -3.95 -2.57
N ALA A 305 -14.56 -5.14 -2.98
CA ALA A 305 -15.47 -6.13 -3.53
C ALA A 305 -16.48 -6.62 -2.48
N VAL A 306 -16.05 -6.91 -1.25
CA VAL A 306 -16.94 -7.27 -0.14
C VAL A 306 -17.95 -6.15 0.17
N ALA A 307 -17.48 -4.90 0.22
CA ALA A 307 -18.35 -3.73 0.48
C ALA A 307 -19.38 -3.53 -0.63
N LEU A 308 -19.03 -3.76 -1.91
CA LEU A 308 -19.98 -3.70 -3.02
C LEU A 308 -21.07 -4.75 -2.87
N VAL A 309 -20.73 -6.00 -2.54
CA VAL A 309 -21.72 -7.07 -2.33
C VAL A 309 -22.63 -6.72 -1.15
N ARG A 310 -22.05 -6.32 -0.02
CA ARG A 310 -22.82 -5.93 1.17
C ARG A 310 -23.78 -4.77 0.90
N THR A 311 -23.26 -3.71 0.29
CA THR A 311 -24.10 -2.52 0.01
C THR A 311 -25.17 -2.80 -1.04
N TRP A 312 -24.91 -3.70 -1.97
CA TRP A 312 -25.93 -4.22 -2.88
C TRP A 312 -27.03 -5.00 -2.13
N GLU A 313 -26.69 -5.90 -1.21
CA GLU A 313 -27.65 -6.60 -0.33
C GLU A 313 -28.48 -5.61 0.49
N LEU A 314 -27.84 -4.59 1.06
CA LEU A 314 -28.54 -3.53 1.79
C LEU A 314 -29.54 -2.77 0.91
N LYS A 315 -29.20 -2.53 -0.35
CA LYS A 315 -30.09 -1.87 -1.31
C LYS A 315 -31.30 -2.76 -1.64
N GLN A 316 -31.12 -4.09 -1.73
CA GLN A 316 -32.25 -5.00 -1.91
C GLN A 316 -33.23 -4.95 -0.71
N ALA A 317 -32.68 -4.84 0.51
CA ALA A 317 -33.49 -4.73 1.72
C ALA A 317 -34.09 -3.32 1.92
N ARG A 318 -33.37 -2.29 1.45
CA ARG A 318 -33.76 -0.85 1.58
C ARG A 318 -33.44 -0.13 0.26
N PRO A 319 -34.44 0.08 -0.61
CA PRO A 319 -34.22 0.69 -1.93
C PRO A 319 -33.58 2.10 -1.93
N SER A 320 -33.66 2.80 -0.80
CA SER A 320 -33.00 4.11 -0.62
C SER A 320 -31.50 4.02 -0.34
N ALA A 321 -30.96 2.83 -0.02
CA ALA A 321 -29.53 2.63 0.17
C ALA A 321 -28.81 2.65 -1.19
N ALA A 322 -27.60 3.19 -1.21
CA ALA A 322 -26.75 3.21 -2.40
C ALA A 322 -25.76 2.05 -2.37
N VAL A 323 -25.48 1.47 -3.53
CA VAL A 323 -24.30 0.60 -3.70
C VAL A 323 -23.05 1.47 -3.65
N SER A 324 -22.05 1.07 -2.87
CA SER A 324 -20.84 1.87 -2.68
C SER A 324 -19.71 1.03 -2.08
N CYS A 325 -18.47 1.37 -2.44
CA CYS A 325 -17.25 0.84 -1.84
C CYS A 325 -16.27 1.97 -1.48
N LYS A 326 -16.80 3.15 -1.22
CA LYS A 326 -15.98 4.28 -0.80
C LYS A 326 -15.35 4.00 0.55
N ARG A 327 -14.29 4.71 0.87
CA ARG A 327 -13.57 4.58 2.13
C ARG A 327 -14.49 4.49 3.36
N ARG A 328 -15.51 5.34 3.43
CA ARG A 328 -16.48 5.30 4.53
C ARG A 328 -17.21 3.97 4.65
N ASP A 329 -17.57 3.35 3.52
CA ASP A 329 -18.31 2.09 3.50
C ASP A 329 -17.42 0.92 3.92
N LEU A 330 -16.14 0.99 3.58
CA LEU A 330 -15.13 0.03 4.05
C LEU A 330 -14.97 0.13 5.58
N LEU A 331 -14.78 1.33 6.12
CA LEU A 331 -14.59 1.55 7.55
C LEU A 331 -15.81 1.17 8.39
N ASN A 332 -17.00 1.20 7.79
CA ASN A 332 -18.26 0.78 8.41
C ASN A 332 -18.66 -0.66 8.06
N LEU A 333 -17.75 -1.47 7.54
CA LEU A 333 -18.00 -2.88 7.24
C LEU A 333 -17.94 -3.68 8.54
N PRO A 334 -19.07 -4.24 9.04
CA PRO A 334 -19.07 -5.05 10.26
C PRO A 334 -18.32 -6.36 10.06
N LEU A 335 -17.68 -6.86 11.11
CA LEU A 335 -16.92 -8.10 11.08
C LEU A 335 -17.78 -9.29 10.64
N HIS A 336 -19.01 -9.43 11.15
CA HIS A 336 -19.89 -10.54 10.78
C HIS A 336 -20.26 -10.54 9.29
N ASP A 337 -20.43 -9.36 8.66
CA ASP A 337 -20.67 -9.26 7.21
C ASP A 337 -19.41 -9.61 6.43
N PHE A 338 -18.24 -9.13 6.88
CA PHE A 338 -16.96 -9.47 6.25
C PHE A 338 -16.70 -10.98 6.31
N ASP A 339 -16.82 -11.59 7.47
CA ASP A 339 -16.55 -13.02 7.69
C ASP A 339 -17.47 -13.91 6.83
N ARG A 340 -18.74 -13.53 6.69
CA ARG A 340 -19.72 -14.21 5.82
C ARG A 340 -19.41 -14.03 4.33
N LEU A 341 -19.01 -12.83 3.91
CA LEU A 341 -18.90 -12.48 2.49
C LEU A 341 -17.50 -12.74 1.91
N ALA A 342 -16.45 -12.70 2.72
CA ALA A 342 -15.07 -12.85 2.24
C ALA A 342 -14.84 -14.21 1.53
N PRO A 343 -15.36 -15.36 2.00
CA PRO A 343 -15.26 -16.61 1.27
C PRO A 343 -15.96 -16.57 -0.11
N LEU A 344 -17.13 -15.97 -0.20
CA LEU A 344 -17.87 -15.83 -1.47
C LEU A 344 -17.11 -14.96 -2.46
N VAL A 345 -16.54 -13.86 -1.98
CA VAL A 345 -15.73 -12.94 -2.80
C VAL A 345 -14.41 -13.60 -3.22
N ARG A 346 -13.79 -14.41 -2.34
CA ARG A 346 -12.61 -15.22 -2.71
C ARG A 346 -12.93 -16.14 -3.89
N ASP A 347 -13.99 -16.90 -3.79
CA ASP A 347 -14.40 -17.83 -4.85
C ASP A 347 -14.76 -17.09 -6.15
N ALA A 348 -15.34 -15.89 -6.01
CA ALA A 348 -15.58 -14.99 -7.13
C ALA A 348 -14.27 -14.51 -7.79
N PHE A 349 -13.23 -14.18 -7.04
CA PHE A 349 -11.92 -13.84 -7.62
C PHE A 349 -11.26 -15.03 -8.31
N ILE A 350 -11.41 -16.25 -7.81
CA ILE A 350 -10.94 -17.46 -8.50
C ILE A 350 -11.59 -17.54 -9.89
N TRP A 351 -12.91 -17.41 -9.96
CA TRP A 351 -13.63 -17.37 -11.23
C TRP A 351 -13.18 -16.20 -12.13
N VAL A 352 -12.89 -15.01 -11.55
CA VAL A 352 -12.37 -13.85 -12.32
C VAL A 352 -11.04 -14.21 -13.00
N GLY A 353 -10.16 -14.93 -12.34
CA GLY A 353 -8.92 -15.37 -12.95
C GLY A 353 -9.12 -16.36 -14.09
N GLU A 354 -10.07 -17.31 -13.96
CA GLU A 354 -10.49 -18.21 -15.05
C GLU A 354 -11.07 -17.42 -16.22
N PHE A 355 -11.95 -16.46 -15.92
CA PHE A 355 -12.50 -15.55 -16.93
C PHE A 355 -11.40 -14.80 -17.69
N LEU A 356 -10.38 -14.28 -16.99
CA LEU A 356 -9.26 -13.56 -17.60
C LEU A 356 -8.38 -14.49 -18.45
N ALA A 357 -8.17 -15.73 -18.01
CA ALA A 357 -7.46 -16.73 -18.81
C ALA A 357 -8.17 -17.01 -20.14
N ASP A 358 -9.51 -17.09 -20.15
CA ASP A 358 -10.33 -17.18 -21.37
C ASP A 358 -10.20 -15.93 -22.26
N GLN A 359 -9.82 -14.78 -21.68
CA GLN A 359 -9.51 -13.56 -22.44
C GLN A 359 -8.03 -13.48 -22.82
N CYS A 360 -7.23 -14.53 -22.61
CA CYS A 360 -5.79 -14.56 -22.84
C CYS A 360 -5.00 -13.52 -22.01
N ILE A 361 -5.47 -13.20 -20.81
CA ILE A 361 -4.81 -12.36 -19.82
C ILE A 361 -4.34 -13.26 -18.67
N VAL A 362 -3.02 -13.50 -18.59
CA VAL A 362 -2.46 -14.60 -17.80
C VAL A 362 -1.70 -14.13 -16.57
N THR A 363 -0.97 -13.02 -16.71
CA THR A 363 -0.12 -12.48 -15.65
C THR A 363 -0.58 -11.10 -15.19
N ALA A 364 -0.17 -10.68 -14.00
CA ALA A 364 -0.43 -9.33 -13.50
C ALA A 364 0.13 -8.25 -14.45
N ALA A 365 1.23 -8.53 -15.14
CA ALA A 365 1.83 -7.62 -16.12
C ALA A 365 0.94 -7.42 -17.36
N ASP A 366 0.16 -8.43 -17.76
CA ASP A 366 -0.74 -8.38 -18.92
C ASP A 366 -2.08 -7.72 -18.59
N LEU A 367 -2.41 -7.59 -17.31
CA LEU A 367 -3.69 -7.06 -16.85
C LEU A 367 -3.86 -5.60 -17.27
N PRO A 368 -4.92 -5.25 -18.05
CA PRO A 368 -5.15 -3.85 -18.47
C PRO A 368 -5.48 -2.93 -17.30
N TYR A 369 -6.49 -3.29 -16.49
CA TYR A 369 -6.94 -2.57 -15.31
C TYR A 369 -7.21 -3.52 -14.15
N ARG A 370 -6.36 -3.48 -13.10
CA ARG A 370 -6.61 -4.20 -11.86
C ARG A 370 -7.93 -3.78 -11.21
N SER A 371 -8.25 -2.50 -11.26
CA SER A 371 -9.47 -1.94 -10.67
C SER A 371 -10.77 -2.52 -11.25
N GLN A 372 -10.76 -3.03 -12.49
CA GLN A 372 -11.94 -3.64 -13.11
C GLN A 372 -12.27 -5.03 -12.53
N LEU A 373 -11.32 -5.68 -11.85
CA LEU A 373 -11.54 -6.96 -11.20
C LEU A 373 -12.50 -6.86 -10.01
N ILE A 374 -12.52 -5.70 -9.35
CA ILE A 374 -13.33 -5.46 -8.14
C ILE A 374 -14.83 -5.57 -8.44
N PRO A 375 -15.42 -4.79 -9.36
CA PRO A 375 -16.82 -4.93 -9.70
C PRO A 375 -17.13 -6.27 -10.36
N LEU A 376 -16.20 -6.87 -11.12
CA LEU A 376 -16.39 -8.18 -11.74
C LEU A 376 -16.54 -9.29 -10.69
N ALA A 377 -15.67 -9.29 -9.66
CA ALA A 377 -15.78 -10.22 -8.54
C ALA A 377 -17.07 -10.01 -7.73
N ALA A 378 -17.48 -8.75 -7.49
CA ALA A 378 -18.72 -8.44 -6.82
C ALA A 378 -19.93 -8.95 -7.62
N VAL A 379 -19.97 -8.78 -8.94
CA VAL A 379 -21.03 -9.29 -9.83
C VAL A 379 -21.07 -10.83 -9.79
N ARG A 380 -19.91 -11.51 -9.84
CA ARG A 380 -19.83 -12.98 -9.70
C ARG A 380 -20.36 -13.43 -8.34
N ALA A 381 -19.97 -12.78 -7.25
CA ALA A 381 -20.46 -13.11 -5.90
C ALA A 381 -21.99 -12.96 -5.77
N ILE A 382 -22.56 -11.93 -6.43
CA ILE A 382 -24.02 -11.67 -6.40
C ILE A 382 -24.79 -12.62 -7.30
N LEU A 383 -24.33 -12.87 -8.52
CA LEU A 383 -25.05 -13.65 -9.54
C LEU A 383 -24.75 -15.16 -9.46
N SER A 384 -23.66 -15.54 -8.79
CA SER A 384 -23.20 -16.93 -8.71
C SER A 384 -23.09 -17.56 -10.11
N ASP A 385 -23.58 -18.76 -10.30
CA ASP A 385 -23.46 -19.53 -11.55
C ASP A 385 -24.20 -18.92 -12.75
N ARG A 386 -25.10 -17.95 -12.51
CA ARG A 386 -25.74 -17.20 -13.58
C ARG A 386 -24.76 -16.43 -14.47
N THR A 387 -23.58 -16.10 -13.98
CA THR A 387 -22.51 -15.49 -14.79
C THR A 387 -21.97 -16.42 -15.88
N ASP A 388 -22.15 -17.73 -15.72
CA ASP A 388 -21.69 -18.75 -16.68
C ASP A 388 -22.76 -19.09 -17.73
N GLU A 389 -23.99 -18.59 -17.59
CA GLU A 389 -25.00 -18.67 -18.63
C GLU A 389 -24.47 -17.96 -19.90
N PRO A 390 -24.54 -18.63 -21.10
CA PRO A 390 -23.90 -18.11 -22.31
C PRO A 390 -24.21 -16.65 -22.62
N GLY A 391 -25.48 -16.25 -22.56
CA GLY A 391 -25.87 -14.85 -22.81
C GLY A 391 -25.37 -13.86 -21.77
N MET A 392 -25.19 -14.26 -20.49
CA MET A 392 -24.62 -13.41 -19.47
C MET A 392 -23.09 -13.36 -19.60
N ARG A 393 -22.45 -14.48 -19.91
CA ARG A 393 -21.01 -14.54 -20.18
C ARG A 393 -20.60 -13.60 -21.32
N GLU A 394 -21.36 -13.60 -22.42
CA GLU A 394 -21.13 -12.67 -23.55
C GLU A 394 -21.28 -11.21 -23.13
N ARG A 395 -22.30 -10.86 -22.33
CA ARG A 395 -22.52 -9.50 -21.82
C ARG A 395 -21.38 -9.05 -20.92
N ILE A 396 -20.94 -9.89 -19.99
CA ILE A 396 -19.79 -9.61 -19.12
C ILE A 396 -18.53 -9.42 -19.98
N THR A 397 -18.30 -10.27 -20.96
CA THR A 397 -17.15 -10.16 -21.88
C THR A 397 -17.18 -8.83 -22.65
N ARG A 398 -18.34 -8.44 -23.17
CA ARG A 398 -18.51 -7.16 -23.86
C ARG A 398 -18.26 -5.99 -22.93
N TRP A 399 -18.85 -6.00 -21.71
CA TRP A 399 -18.62 -4.97 -20.70
C TRP A 399 -17.13 -4.86 -20.35
N TYR A 400 -16.46 -6.00 -20.18
CA TYR A 400 -15.03 -6.04 -19.86
C TYR A 400 -14.20 -5.33 -20.94
N TRP A 401 -14.40 -5.71 -22.21
CA TRP A 401 -13.67 -5.11 -23.33
C TRP A 401 -14.03 -3.65 -23.58
N CYS A 402 -15.26 -3.25 -23.38
CA CYS A 402 -15.66 -1.84 -23.39
C CYS A 402 -14.94 -1.03 -22.31
N GLY A 403 -14.79 -1.59 -21.12
CA GLY A 403 -14.02 -0.97 -20.03
C GLY A 403 -12.54 -0.79 -20.36
N VAL A 404 -11.93 -1.82 -20.97
CA VAL A 404 -10.50 -1.82 -21.35
C VAL A 404 -10.22 -0.89 -22.52
N LEU A 405 -10.92 -1.10 -23.64
CA LEU A 405 -10.65 -0.39 -24.92
C LEU A 405 -11.17 1.05 -24.90
N GLY A 406 -12.29 1.28 -24.18
CA GLY A 406 -12.80 2.63 -23.91
C GLY A 406 -12.03 3.40 -22.83
N GLU A 407 -10.98 2.80 -22.24
CA GLU A 407 -10.15 3.37 -21.17
C GLU A 407 -10.97 3.91 -19.98
N MET A 408 -12.11 3.23 -19.65
CA MET A 408 -13.12 3.68 -18.70
C MET A 408 -12.69 3.58 -17.23
N TYR A 409 -11.57 2.92 -16.93
CA TYR A 409 -11.03 2.65 -15.58
C TYR A 409 -9.73 3.39 -15.29
N SER A 410 -9.43 4.47 -16.05
CA SER A 410 -8.19 5.24 -15.94
C SER A 410 -8.18 6.30 -14.84
N GLY A 411 -9.30 6.55 -14.14
CA GLY A 411 -9.44 7.63 -13.17
C GLY A 411 -10.02 7.19 -11.83
N SER A 412 -10.79 8.08 -11.17
CA SER A 412 -11.54 7.76 -9.96
C SER A 412 -12.63 6.72 -10.25
N THR A 413 -12.45 5.51 -9.76
CA THR A 413 -13.18 4.32 -10.22
C THR A 413 -14.28 3.86 -9.27
N GLU A 414 -14.28 4.26 -7.99
CA GLU A 414 -15.23 3.74 -6.98
C GLU A 414 -16.71 3.97 -7.34
N THR A 415 -17.04 5.12 -7.91
CA THR A 415 -18.41 5.41 -8.36
C THR A 415 -18.78 4.54 -9.57
N ARG A 416 -17.82 4.25 -10.46
CA ARG A 416 -18.02 3.36 -11.60
C ARG A 416 -18.23 1.92 -11.14
N PHE A 417 -17.45 1.43 -10.18
CA PHE A 417 -17.63 0.10 -9.60
C PHE A 417 -19.07 -0.11 -9.12
N ALA A 418 -19.62 0.83 -8.38
CA ALA A 418 -20.97 0.76 -7.86
C ALA A 418 -22.02 0.70 -8.98
N ARG A 419 -21.89 1.56 -10.00
CA ARG A 419 -22.78 1.57 -11.17
C ARG A 419 -22.68 0.26 -11.97
N ASP A 420 -21.45 -0.19 -12.23
CA ASP A 420 -21.25 -1.43 -13.00
C ASP A 420 -21.86 -2.63 -12.30
N VAL A 421 -21.73 -2.73 -10.95
CA VAL A 421 -22.39 -3.81 -10.19
C VAL A 421 -23.90 -3.73 -10.36
N GLU A 422 -24.51 -2.55 -10.14
CA GLU A 422 -25.96 -2.40 -10.29
C GLU A 422 -26.46 -2.70 -11.70
N GLN A 423 -25.78 -2.15 -12.70
CA GLN A 423 -26.18 -2.25 -14.10
C GLN A 423 -25.93 -3.63 -14.69
N LEU A 424 -24.81 -4.31 -14.32
CA LEU A 424 -24.54 -5.67 -14.78
C LEU A 424 -25.50 -6.69 -14.14
N VAL A 425 -25.81 -6.54 -12.85
CA VAL A 425 -26.80 -7.39 -12.20
C VAL A 425 -28.18 -7.19 -12.83
N ALA A 426 -28.60 -5.96 -13.12
CA ALA A 426 -29.83 -5.69 -13.82
C ALA A 426 -29.82 -6.24 -15.26
N TRP A 427 -28.67 -6.26 -15.92
CA TRP A 427 -28.52 -6.71 -17.30
C TRP A 427 -28.66 -8.23 -17.49
N THR A 428 -28.88 -8.98 -16.42
CA THR A 428 -29.40 -10.36 -16.50
C THR A 428 -30.76 -10.41 -17.18
N ASP A 429 -31.56 -9.34 -17.08
CA ASP A 429 -32.77 -9.16 -17.89
C ASP A 429 -32.37 -8.53 -19.24
N PRO A 430 -32.68 -9.22 -20.39
CA PRO A 430 -32.40 -8.66 -21.72
C PRO A 430 -33.10 -7.34 -22.03
N SER A 431 -34.17 -7.00 -21.32
CA SER A 431 -34.90 -5.73 -21.48
C SER A 431 -34.32 -4.58 -20.68
N ALA A 432 -33.37 -4.85 -19.75
CA ALA A 432 -32.71 -3.83 -18.98
C ALA A 432 -31.83 -2.91 -19.85
N PRO A 433 -31.66 -1.64 -19.48
CA PRO A 433 -30.75 -0.74 -20.19
C PRO A 433 -29.32 -1.28 -20.25
N THR A 434 -28.66 -1.06 -21.38
CA THR A 434 -27.25 -1.37 -21.53
C THR A 434 -26.41 -0.59 -20.52
N PRO A 435 -25.46 -1.24 -19.80
CA PRO A 435 -24.60 -0.55 -18.83
C PRO A 435 -23.86 0.65 -19.42
N GLU A 436 -23.68 1.71 -18.63
CA GLU A 436 -22.99 2.93 -19.06
C GLU A 436 -21.56 2.64 -19.54
N THR A 437 -20.85 1.73 -18.90
CA THR A 437 -19.52 1.29 -19.36
C THR A 437 -19.52 0.71 -20.77
N VAL A 438 -20.65 0.18 -21.23
CA VAL A 438 -20.81 -0.31 -22.62
C VAL A 438 -21.31 0.79 -23.54
N SER A 439 -22.34 1.55 -23.13
CA SER A 439 -23.01 2.53 -24.00
C SER A 439 -22.19 3.81 -24.21
N GLU A 440 -21.34 4.19 -23.25
CA GLU A 440 -20.49 5.39 -23.30
C GLU A 440 -19.07 5.11 -23.79
N SER A 441 -18.66 3.83 -23.88
CA SER A 441 -17.30 3.51 -24.31
C SER A 441 -17.08 3.89 -25.78
N VAL A 442 -15.96 4.56 -26.02
CA VAL A 442 -15.54 4.99 -27.36
C VAL A 442 -14.09 4.62 -27.59
N PHE A 443 -13.79 3.98 -28.72
CA PHE A 443 -12.44 3.77 -29.18
C PHE A 443 -12.15 4.70 -30.36
N ALA A 444 -11.27 5.66 -30.19
CA ALA A 444 -10.90 6.58 -31.28
C ALA A 444 -10.03 5.84 -32.32
N ARG A 445 -10.38 5.94 -33.61
CA ARG A 445 -9.66 5.23 -34.70
C ARG A 445 -8.17 5.54 -34.74
N ASN A 446 -7.77 6.79 -34.46
CA ASN A 446 -6.38 7.22 -34.40
C ASN A 446 -5.66 6.77 -33.12
N ARG A 447 -6.37 6.18 -32.16
CA ARG A 447 -5.76 5.65 -30.92
C ARG A 447 -4.73 4.56 -31.24
N LEU A 448 -4.98 3.71 -32.26
CA LEU A 448 -4.03 2.69 -32.69
C LEU A 448 -2.67 3.27 -33.07
N ASP A 449 -2.65 4.43 -33.72
CA ASP A 449 -1.41 5.08 -34.18
C ASP A 449 -0.54 5.55 -33.00
N SER A 450 -1.16 5.88 -31.86
CA SER A 450 -0.49 6.38 -30.65
C SER A 450 -0.15 5.29 -29.62
N LEU A 451 -0.71 4.08 -29.73
CA LEU A 451 -0.44 2.97 -28.82
C LEU A 451 0.96 2.39 -29.05
N SER A 452 1.94 2.88 -28.29
CA SER A 452 3.35 2.51 -28.46
C SER A 452 3.97 1.79 -27.26
N THR A 453 3.36 1.88 -26.07
CA THR A 453 3.91 1.37 -24.81
C THR A 453 3.00 0.34 -24.15
N ARG A 454 3.60 -0.64 -23.46
CA ARG A 454 2.91 -1.70 -22.72
C ARG A 454 2.10 -1.20 -21.51
N ASN A 455 2.29 0.04 -21.09
CA ASN A 455 1.61 0.60 -19.92
C ASN A 455 0.15 1.02 -20.21
N SER A 456 -0.23 1.12 -21.48
CA SER A 456 -1.61 1.44 -21.86
C SER A 456 -2.52 0.23 -21.77
N ALA A 457 -3.68 0.37 -21.14
CA ALA A 457 -4.68 -0.69 -21.04
C ALA A 457 -5.18 -1.14 -22.42
N ALA A 458 -5.44 -0.20 -23.32
CA ALA A 458 -5.85 -0.53 -24.68
C ALA A 458 -4.76 -1.29 -25.44
N TYR A 459 -3.46 -0.99 -25.22
CA TYR A 459 -2.37 -1.75 -25.80
C TYR A 459 -2.38 -3.22 -25.33
N LYS A 460 -2.45 -3.45 -24.02
CA LYS A 460 -2.54 -4.79 -23.43
C LYS A 460 -3.78 -5.53 -23.94
N GLY A 461 -4.92 -4.83 -24.01
CA GLY A 461 -6.17 -5.39 -24.54
C GLY A 461 -6.06 -5.88 -25.98
N ILE A 462 -5.44 -5.09 -26.88
CA ILE A 462 -5.25 -5.51 -28.29
C ILE A 462 -4.34 -6.73 -28.38
N VAL A 463 -3.27 -6.79 -27.57
CA VAL A 463 -2.39 -7.96 -27.54
C VAL A 463 -3.15 -9.22 -27.11
N ALA A 464 -3.92 -9.12 -26.04
CA ALA A 464 -4.75 -10.26 -25.55
C ALA A 464 -5.78 -10.70 -26.61
N LEU A 465 -6.41 -9.74 -27.32
CA LEU A 465 -7.34 -10.04 -28.40
C LEU A 465 -6.67 -10.71 -29.59
N LEU A 466 -5.44 -10.33 -29.95
CA LEU A 466 -4.66 -11.01 -31.00
C LEU A 466 -4.39 -12.47 -30.63
N VAL A 467 -4.00 -12.74 -29.39
CA VAL A 467 -3.81 -14.12 -28.90
C VAL A 467 -5.13 -14.88 -28.91
N LYS A 468 -6.21 -14.24 -28.51
CA LYS A 468 -7.56 -14.83 -28.49
C LYS A 468 -8.10 -15.17 -29.89
N GLN A 469 -7.61 -14.50 -30.92
CA GLN A 469 -7.89 -14.81 -32.35
C GLN A 469 -7.00 -15.95 -32.88
N GLU A 470 -6.45 -16.77 -31.98
CA GLU A 470 -5.64 -17.95 -32.31
C GLU A 470 -4.32 -17.60 -33.06
N ALA A 471 -3.73 -16.43 -32.79
CA ALA A 471 -2.43 -16.10 -33.32
C ALA A 471 -1.43 -17.22 -33.02
N THR A 472 -0.69 -17.68 -34.04
CA THR A 472 0.24 -18.80 -33.96
C THR A 472 1.67 -18.28 -34.03
N ASP A 473 2.55 -18.71 -33.12
CA ASP A 473 3.95 -18.24 -33.08
C ASP A 473 4.69 -18.57 -34.40
N TRP A 474 5.55 -17.66 -34.83
CA TRP A 474 6.29 -17.82 -36.09
C TRP A 474 7.45 -18.82 -36.04
N TYR A 475 7.76 -19.35 -34.85
CA TYR A 475 8.72 -20.43 -34.69
C TYR A 475 8.03 -21.75 -34.27
N PHE A 476 7.10 -21.67 -33.33
CA PHE A 476 6.30 -22.80 -32.86
C PHE A 476 4.97 -22.83 -33.60
N THR A 477 4.99 -23.31 -34.85
CA THR A 477 3.88 -23.16 -35.80
C THR A 477 2.80 -24.24 -35.71
N ALA A 478 2.94 -25.20 -34.79
CA ALA A 478 2.03 -26.35 -34.70
C ALA A 478 0.67 -25.99 -34.09
N ASP A 479 0.66 -25.15 -33.07
CA ASP A 479 -0.53 -24.81 -32.31
C ASP A 479 -0.65 -23.30 -32.08
N PRO A 480 -1.88 -22.78 -31.93
CA PRO A 480 -2.09 -21.37 -31.54
C PRO A 480 -1.49 -21.03 -30.17
N LEU A 481 -1.17 -19.76 -29.99
CA LEU A 481 -0.75 -19.24 -28.70
C LEU A 481 -1.90 -19.38 -27.67
N THR A 482 -1.56 -19.93 -26.54
CA THR A 482 -2.45 -20.11 -25.39
C THR A 482 -1.85 -19.49 -24.14
N ALA A 483 -2.63 -19.36 -23.08
CA ALA A 483 -2.16 -18.93 -21.77
C ALA A 483 -0.88 -19.67 -21.33
N ALA A 484 -0.82 -20.99 -21.52
CA ALA A 484 0.31 -21.83 -21.17
C ALA A 484 1.54 -21.56 -22.06
N THR A 485 1.33 -21.46 -23.38
CA THR A 485 2.42 -21.27 -24.35
C THR A 485 3.00 -19.87 -24.30
N LEU A 486 2.23 -18.85 -23.91
CA LEU A 486 2.72 -17.49 -23.69
C LEU A 486 3.89 -17.48 -22.67
N VAL A 487 3.71 -18.17 -21.56
CA VAL A 487 4.75 -18.30 -20.51
C VAL A 487 5.88 -19.24 -20.97
N GLN A 488 5.52 -20.44 -21.49
CA GLN A 488 6.48 -21.47 -21.86
C GLN A 488 7.47 -21.01 -22.94
N HIS A 489 7.00 -20.23 -23.92
CA HIS A 489 7.83 -19.76 -25.05
C HIS A 489 8.39 -18.36 -24.83
N ALA A 490 8.23 -17.77 -23.64
CA ALA A 490 8.65 -16.41 -23.32
C ALA A 490 8.17 -15.42 -24.42
N VAL A 491 6.87 -15.51 -24.74
CA VAL A 491 6.25 -14.68 -25.78
C VAL A 491 6.27 -13.24 -25.33
N ASP A 492 6.71 -12.38 -26.23
CA ASP A 492 6.79 -10.94 -26.03
C ASP A 492 6.37 -10.19 -27.28
N ILE A 493 6.02 -8.91 -27.12
CA ILE A 493 5.59 -8.09 -28.26
C ILE A 493 6.79 -7.62 -29.05
N ARG A 494 6.83 -7.95 -30.34
CA ARG A 494 7.95 -7.68 -31.25
C ARG A 494 7.51 -6.84 -32.42
N GLN A 495 8.43 -5.98 -32.91
CA GLN A 495 8.20 -5.22 -34.14
C GLN A 495 8.29 -6.14 -35.37
N ILE A 496 7.34 -6.00 -36.28
CA ILE A 496 7.29 -6.72 -37.56
C ILE A 496 8.28 -6.10 -38.54
N PHE A 497 8.18 -4.80 -38.80
CA PHE A 497 9.22 -4.04 -39.51
C PHE A 497 10.17 -3.43 -38.48
N PRO A 498 11.43 -3.90 -38.37
CA PRO A 498 12.39 -3.43 -37.39
C PRO A 498 12.69 -1.93 -37.54
N LYS A 499 12.84 -1.24 -36.39
CA LYS A 499 13.13 0.20 -36.32
C LYS A 499 14.30 0.61 -37.25
N ARG A 500 15.38 -0.19 -37.29
CA ARG A 500 16.54 0.08 -38.13
C ARG A 500 16.21 0.02 -39.61
N TRP A 501 15.33 -0.88 -40.02
CA TRP A 501 14.85 -0.97 -41.39
C TRP A 501 14.06 0.29 -41.79
N LEU A 502 13.10 0.70 -40.95
CA LEU A 502 12.29 1.92 -41.16
C LEU A 502 13.16 3.18 -41.25
N GLN A 503 14.17 3.30 -40.38
CA GLN A 503 15.11 4.44 -40.44
C GLN A 503 15.86 4.56 -41.76
N ASN A 504 16.17 3.43 -42.40
CA ASN A 504 16.93 3.39 -43.64
C ASN A 504 16.04 3.61 -44.88
N HIS A 505 14.75 3.28 -44.81
CA HIS A 505 13.85 3.30 -45.98
C HIS A 505 12.89 4.48 -45.97
N ASN A 506 12.38 4.87 -44.79
CA ASN A 506 11.50 6.03 -44.70
C ASN A 506 11.56 6.65 -43.31
N LYS A 507 12.18 7.80 -43.14
CA LYS A 507 12.34 8.51 -41.86
C LYS A 507 11.01 8.97 -41.26
N ASP A 508 10.01 9.25 -42.08
CA ASP A 508 8.71 9.77 -41.66
C ASP A 508 7.87 8.69 -40.92
N TRP A 509 8.18 7.41 -41.13
CA TRP A 509 7.51 6.28 -40.51
C TRP A 509 8.13 5.80 -39.20
N VAL A 510 9.19 6.44 -38.71
CA VAL A 510 9.83 6.01 -37.44
C VAL A 510 8.89 6.12 -36.24
N GLY A 511 8.10 7.18 -36.18
CA GLY A 511 7.08 7.38 -35.11
C GLY A 511 5.93 6.36 -35.20
N PRO A 512 5.17 6.33 -36.31
CA PRO A 512 4.11 5.33 -36.54
C PRO A 512 4.61 3.89 -36.46
N GLY A 513 5.82 3.62 -36.93
CA GLY A 513 6.45 2.30 -36.89
C GLY A 513 6.68 1.76 -35.47
N ASN A 514 6.52 2.57 -34.43
CA ASN A 514 6.53 2.11 -33.03
C ASN A 514 5.11 1.83 -32.47
N SER A 515 4.04 2.06 -33.23
CA SER A 515 2.68 1.76 -32.80
C SER A 515 2.41 0.26 -32.69
N ILE A 516 1.31 -0.10 -32.03
CA ILE A 516 0.83 -1.50 -31.91
C ILE A 516 0.56 -2.12 -33.29
N ILE A 517 0.29 -1.31 -34.31
CA ILE A 517 0.05 -1.76 -35.68
C ILE A 517 1.27 -2.50 -36.24
N ASN A 518 2.48 -2.04 -35.93
CA ASN A 518 3.73 -2.71 -36.33
C ASN A 518 4.27 -3.69 -35.30
N LYS A 519 3.40 -4.24 -34.43
CA LYS A 519 3.83 -5.14 -33.35
C LYS A 519 2.92 -6.36 -33.25
N THR A 520 3.52 -7.49 -32.85
CA THR A 520 2.79 -8.75 -32.69
C THR A 520 3.41 -9.61 -31.59
N PRO A 521 2.62 -10.45 -30.88
CA PRO A 521 3.17 -11.38 -29.89
C PRO A 521 3.95 -12.51 -30.56
N LEU A 522 5.22 -12.68 -30.20
CA LEU A 522 6.11 -13.71 -30.73
C LEU A 522 7.05 -14.23 -29.65
N SER A 523 7.43 -15.50 -29.75
CA SER A 523 8.43 -16.11 -28.90
C SER A 523 9.80 -15.43 -29.04
N GLU A 524 10.67 -15.62 -28.04
CA GLU A 524 12.04 -15.15 -28.10
C GLU A 524 12.80 -15.79 -29.29
N ARG A 525 12.46 -17.03 -29.67
CA ARG A 525 13.07 -17.72 -30.80
C ARG A 525 12.67 -17.12 -32.12
N ALA A 526 11.40 -16.85 -32.35
CA ALA A 526 10.93 -16.15 -33.54
C ALA A 526 11.59 -14.75 -33.65
N ALA A 527 11.64 -14.02 -32.53
CA ALA A 527 12.16 -12.67 -32.48
C ALA A 527 13.64 -12.54 -32.88
N LYS A 528 14.47 -13.57 -32.61
CA LYS A 528 15.89 -13.57 -32.97
C LYS A 528 16.14 -13.47 -34.47
N ASN A 529 15.21 -13.95 -35.29
CA ASN A 529 15.30 -13.97 -36.73
C ASN A 529 14.73 -12.72 -37.40
N ILE A 530 13.99 -11.88 -36.67
CA ILE A 530 13.40 -10.66 -37.22
C ILE A 530 14.47 -9.57 -37.37
N VAL A 531 15.27 -9.71 -38.41
CA VAL A 531 16.38 -8.78 -38.71
C VAL A 531 16.31 -8.33 -40.17
N GLY A 532 16.28 -7.03 -40.41
CA GLY A 532 16.22 -6.47 -41.75
C GLY A 532 14.82 -6.44 -42.37
N ALA A 533 14.72 -6.69 -43.66
CA ALA A 533 13.47 -6.67 -44.41
C ALA A 533 12.61 -7.92 -44.12
N PRO A 534 11.26 -7.81 -44.04
CA PRO A 534 10.37 -8.97 -43.96
C PRO A 534 10.58 -9.99 -45.08
N SER A 535 10.77 -9.55 -46.32
CA SER A 535 11.05 -10.43 -47.47
C SER A 535 12.27 -11.34 -47.26
N ARG A 536 13.20 -10.97 -46.37
CA ARG A 536 14.42 -11.73 -46.10
C ARG A 536 14.27 -12.64 -44.88
N TYR A 537 13.60 -12.19 -43.81
CA TYR A 537 13.53 -12.97 -42.59
C TYR A 537 12.36 -14.02 -42.59
N LEU A 538 11.26 -13.78 -43.36
CA LEU A 538 10.15 -14.73 -43.45
C LEU A 538 10.58 -16.12 -43.98
N PRO A 539 11.36 -16.23 -45.10
CA PRO A 539 11.84 -17.54 -45.53
C PRO A 539 12.76 -18.24 -44.53
N ILE A 540 13.54 -17.47 -43.78
CA ILE A 540 14.40 -18.01 -42.71
C ILE A 540 13.54 -18.61 -41.58
N LEU A 541 12.54 -17.89 -41.12
CA LEU A 541 11.60 -18.35 -40.09
C LEU A 541 10.84 -19.59 -40.56
N ALA A 542 10.33 -19.61 -41.79
CA ALA A 542 9.67 -20.78 -42.34
C ALA A 542 10.59 -22.01 -42.34
N SER A 543 11.85 -21.84 -42.77
CA SER A 543 12.83 -22.93 -42.75
C SER A 543 13.18 -23.41 -41.35
N GLU A 544 13.37 -22.50 -40.41
CA GLU A 544 13.72 -22.85 -39.01
C GLU A 544 12.56 -23.46 -38.22
N SER A 545 11.31 -23.05 -38.51
CA SER A 545 10.11 -23.67 -37.93
C SER A 545 9.79 -25.05 -38.53
N GLY A 546 10.45 -25.44 -39.64
CA GLY A 546 10.15 -26.64 -40.39
C GLY A 546 8.85 -26.58 -41.18
N THR A 547 8.29 -25.40 -41.38
CA THR A 547 7.05 -25.16 -42.12
C THR A 547 7.35 -24.81 -43.56
N LEU A 548 6.58 -25.39 -44.49
CA LEU A 548 6.71 -25.01 -45.90
C LEU A 548 6.34 -23.53 -46.09
N ASP A 549 7.07 -22.83 -46.95
CA ASP A 549 6.95 -21.39 -47.11
C ASP A 549 5.51 -20.93 -47.47
N GLN A 550 4.80 -21.74 -48.27
CA GLN A 550 3.40 -21.48 -48.61
C GLN A 550 2.43 -21.63 -47.43
N TRP A 551 2.73 -22.50 -46.47
CA TRP A 551 1.89 -22.68 -45.26
C TRP A 551 2.29 -21.71 -44.16
N PHE A 552 3.52 -21.17 -44.23
CA PHE A 552 3.98 -20.14 -43.29
C PHE A 552 3.21 -18.83 -43.49
N ASP A 553 2.71 -18.56 -44.70
CA ASP A 553 1.83 -17.42 -44.92
C ASP A 553 0.51 -17.53 -44.15
N ASP A 554 -0.05 -18.73 -43.99
CA ASP A 554 -1.23 -18.95 -43.14
C ASP A 554 -0.92 -18.64 -41.67
N VAL A 555 0.27 -19.01 -41.21
CA VAL A 555 0.73 -18.68 -39.83
C VAL A 555 0.85 -17.15 -39.65
N VAL A 556 1.44 -16.45 -40.60
CA VAL A 556 1.54 -14.98 -40.58
C VAL A 556 0.16 -14.34 -40.56
N ALA A 557 -0.79 -14.88 -41.33
CA ALA A 557 -2.15 -14.35 -41.44
C ALA A 557 -2.93 -14.45 -40.11
N THR A 558 -2.61 -15.43 -39.23
CA THR A 558 -3.24 -15.53 -37.89
C THR A 558 -3.02 -14.29 -37.03
N HIS A 559 -2.02 -13.48 -37.34
CA HIS A 559 -1.72 -12.22 -36.67
C HIS A 559 -2.42 -10.99 -37.28
N LEU A 560 -3.43 -11.19 -38.09
CA LEU A 560 -4.11 -10.14 -38.85
C LEU A 560 -3.15 -9.37 -39.74
N ILE A 561 -2.36 -10.09 -40.52
CA ILE A 561 -1.33 -9.57 -41.44
C ILE A 561 -1.52 -10.21 -42.81
N ASP A 562 -1.58 -9.39 -43.85
CA ASP A 562 -1.47 -9.91 -45.23
C ASP A 562 0.00 -10.27 -45.54
N PRO A 563 0.33 -11.56 -45.72
CA PRO A 563 1.70 -12.00 -45.96
C PRO A 563 2.31 -11.41 -47.22
N ALA A 564 1.51 -11.13 -48.25
CA ALA A 564 1.99 -10.57 -49.50
C ALA A 564 2.60 -9.18 -49.33
N LEU A 565 2.06 -8.36 -48.41
CA LEU A 565 2.56 -7.04 -48.10
C LEU A 565 3.92 -7.10 -47.38
N LEU A 566 4.11 -8.11 -46.53
CA LEU A 566 5.41 -8.35 -45.87
C LEU A 566 6.44 -8.87 -46.89
N ARG A 567 6.07 -9.80 -47.76
CA ARG A 567 6.99 -10.35 -48.78
C ARG A 567 7.45 -9.31 -49.80
N ASN A 568 6.64 -8.26 -50.01
CA ASN A 568 6.97 -7.14 -50.88
C ASN A 568 7.67 -5.98 -50.14
N ASP A 569 7.89 -6.09 -48.81
CA ASP A 569 8.45 -5.03 -47.98
C ASP A 569 7.64 -3.71 -48.01
N ASP A 570 6.33 -3.80 -48.33
CA ASP A 570 5.44 -2.65 -48.44
C ASP A 570 4.87 -2.23 -47.07
N PHE A 571 5.64 -1.41 -46.37
CA PHE A 571 5.27 -0.95 -45.03
C PHE A 571 4.01 -0.09 -45.05
N GLU A 572 3.81 0.74 -46.02
CA GLU A 572 2.67 1.68 -46.08
C GLU A 572 1.35 0.92 -46.28
N ALA A 573 1.30 0.04 -47.24
CA ALA A 573 0.14 -0.82 -47.46
C ALA A 573 -0.12 -1.78 -46.29
N PHE A 574 0.93 -2.39 -45.72
CA PHE A 574 0.86 -3.21 -44.52
C PHE A 574 0.25 -2.42 -43.36
N TYR A 575 0.73 -1.21 -43.09
CA TYR A 575 0.27 -0.39 -41.97
C TYR A 575 -1.23 -0.05 -42.11
N ALA A 576 -1.65 0.36 -43.32
CA ALA A 576 -3.04 0.69 -43.63
C ALA A 576 -3.97 -0.53 -43.50
N ASP A 577 -3.59 -1.66 -44.06
CA ASP A 577 -4.36 -2.91 -44.02
C ASP A 577 -4.52 -3.41 -42.58
N ARG A 578 -3.40 -3.58 -41.87
CA ARG A 578 -3.43 -4.10 -40.49
C ARG A 578 -4.15 -3.17 -39.53
N ARG A 579 -4.04 -1.86 -39.72
CA ARG A 579 -4.83 -0.88 -38.97
C ARG A 579 -6.33 -1.14 -39.12
N SER A 580 -6.80 -1.40 -40.34
CA SER A 580 -8.20 -1.74 -40.62
C SER A 580 -8.61 -3.04 -39.93
N GLN A 581 -7.79 -4.07 -40.00
CA GLN A 581 -8.07 -5.37 -39.37
C GLN A 581 -8.09 -5.27 -37.84
N LEU A 582 -7.18 -4.54 -37.22
CA LEU A 582 -7.18 -4.29 -35.77
C LEU A 582 -8.40 -3.47 -35.32
N LEU A 583 -8.87 -2.51 -36.13
CA LEU A 583 -10.13 -1.80 -35.84
C LEU A 583 -11.32 -2.74 -35.86
N THR A 584 -11.40 -3.66 -36.83
CA THR A 584 -12.45 -4.69 -36.89
C THR A 584 -12.40 -5.61 -35.66
N LEU A 585 -11.22 -5.98 -35.21
CA LEU A 585 -11.03 -6.76 -33.98
C LEU A 585 -11.57 -6.02 -32.75
N VAL A 586 -11.26 -4.71 -32.62
CA VAL A 586 -11.76 -3.85 -31.55
C VAL A 586 -13.29 -3.73 -31.60
N GLU A 587 -13.86 -3.50 -32.78
CA GLU A 587 -15.31 -3.43 -33.00
C GLU A 587 -16.01 -4.74 -32.59
N SER A 588 -15.43 -5.87 -32.95
CA SER A 588 -15.96 -7.18 -32.56
C SER A 588 -15.95 -7.39 -31.05
N ALA A 589 -14.87 -7.00 -30.38
CA ALA A 589 -14.74 -7.17 -28.93
C ALA A 589 -15.69 -6.26 -28.14
N MET A 590 -15.89 -5.01 -28.58
CA MET A 590 -16.78 -4.04 -27.95
C MET A 590 -18.27 -4.26 -28.34
N GLY A 591 -18.53 -5.04 -29.35
CA GLY A 591 -19.85 -5.27 -29.94
C GLY A 591 -20.21 -4.28 -31.04
N GLN A 592 -21.04 -4.69 -32.00
CA GLN A 592 -21.51 -3.85 -33.12
C GLN A 592 -22.19 -2.60 -32.58
N GLY A 593 -21.72 -1.43 -33.04
CA GLY A 593 -22.19 -0.12 -32.60
C GLY A 593 -21.32 0.58 -31.57
N ALA A 594 -20.16 0.01 -31.19
CA ALA A 594 -19.10 0.76 -30.51
C ALA A 594 -18.65 1.90 -31.45
N PHE A 595 -18.91 3.14 -31.05
CA PHE A 595 -18.68 4.31 -31.90
C PHE A 595 -17.16 4.51 -32.06
N LEU A 596 -16.66 4.19 -33.25
CA LEU A 596 -15.32 4.61 -33.67
C LEU A 596 -15.45 6.07 -34.13
N ARG A 597 -15.22 7.05 -33.25
CA ARG A 597 -15.19 8.46 -33.62
C ARG A 597 -13.88 8.80 -34.33
N ASN A 598 -13.97 9.59 -35.41
CA ASN A 598 -12.81 10.29 -35.94
C ASN A 598 -12.52 11.51 -35.02
N ALA A 599 -11.25 11.74 -34.69
CA ALA A 599 -10.80 12.82 -33.80
C ALA A 599 -10.95 14.25 -34.38
N THR A 600 -11.78 14.45 -35.39
CA THR A 600 -11.96 15.71 -36.10
C THR A 600 -13.36 16.32 -35.96
N GLU A 601 -14.17 15.88 -35.00
CA GLU A 601 -15.51 16.43 -34.76
C GLU A 601 -15.66 16.99 -33.32
N ASP A 602 -14.63 17.75 -32.85
CA ASP A 602 -14.78 18.67 -31.71
C ASP A 602 -14.28 20.06 -32.11
#